data_b9ba916eaa5d273d3ab1e901548275c5
#
_entry.id   b9ba916eaa5d273d3ab1e901548275c5
#
_cell.length_a   1.000
_cell.length_b   1.000
_cell.length_c   1.000
_cell.angle_alpha   90.00
_cell.angle_beta   90.00
_cell.angle_gamma   90.00
#
_symmetry.space_group_name_H-M   'P 1'
#
loop_
_entity.id
_entity.type
_entity.pdbx_description
1 polymer ?
#
loop_
_entity_poly.entity_id
_entity_poly.type
_entity_poly.pdbx_seq_one_letter_code
_entity_poly.pdbx_strand_id
1 'polypeptide(L)'
;MIEIKDKSQCTGCTACANVCTHRFITMCFDDEGHSYPLVDTANCVNCGLCEKVCPMLHQDELPKDYDLDQLSVYAVYNKDEVIRNSSTSGGIFTLLADYVIDKGGIVYAARFDEYYHIYHTSVECKEELQAFRGSKYAQSDLSDVFSQKNRHKAQRKAKFYINKCRSASCMQSGWKRTPA
;
A
#
# COMPACT_ATOMS: atom_id res chain seq x y z
N MET A 1 0.79 -15.48 -18.03
CA MET A 1 0.56 -14.02 -17.90
C MET A 1 -0.75 -13.79 -17.19
N ILE A 2 -0.88 -12.72 -16.40
CA ILE A 2 -2.10 -12.47 -15.62
C ILE A 2 -3.29 -12.23 -16.53
N GLU A 3 -4.40 -12.92 -16.24
CA GLU A 3 -5.67 -12.79 -16.92
C GLU A 3 -6.78 -12.67 -15.86
N ILE A 4 -7.56 -11.61 -15.92
CA ILE A 4 -8.69 -11.39 -15.01
C ILE A 4 -9.95 -11.86 -15.70
N LYS A 5 -10.38 -13.10 -15.39
CA LYS A 5 -11.61 -13.70 -15.94
C LYS A 5 -12.85 -13.15 -15.25
N ASP A 6 -12.75 -12.93 -13.95
CA ASP A 6 -13.81 -12.36 -13.13
C ASP A 6 -13.28 -11.08 -12.47
N LYS A 7 -13.88 -9.95 -12.80
CA LYS A 7 -13.50 -8.64 -12.27
C LYS A 7 -13.52 -8.58 -10.74
N SER A 8 -14.42 -9.33 -10.07
CA SER A 8 -14.49 -9.41 -8.61
C SER A 8 -13.23 -9.99 -7.97
N GLN A 9 -12.43 -10.71 -8.73
CA GLN A 9 -11.15 -11.30 -8.30
C GLN A 9 -9.96 -10.34 -8.46
N CYS A 10 -10.17 -9.10 -8.87
CA CYS A 10 -9.11 -8.12 -8.98
C CYS A 10 -9.34 -6.96 -8.00
N THR A 11 -8.35 -6.67 -7.18
CA THR A 11 -8.40 -5.54 -6.23
C THR A 11 -7.80 -4.26 -6.80
N GLY A 12 -7.35 -4.24 -8.05
CA GLY A 12 -6.71 -3.08 -8.67
C GLY A 12 -5.40 -2.65 -7.99
N CYS A 13 -4.72 -3.55 -7.27
CA CYS A 13 -3.56 -3.23 -6.45
C CYS A 13 -2.28 -2.88 -7.22
N THR A 14 -2.30 -2.88 -8.54
CA THR A 14 -1.19 -2.54 -9.45
C THR A 14 0.08 -3.39 -9.32
N ALA A 15 0.12 -4.41 -8.44
CA ALA A 15 1.32 -5.22 -8.22
C ALA A 15 1.84 -5.88 -9.52
N CYS A 16 0.92 -6.41 -10.35
CA CYS A 16 1.25 -7.02 -11.64
C CYS A 16 1.89 -6.03 -12.62
N ALA A 17 1.38 -4.79 -12.71
CA ALA A 17 1.95 -3.75 -13.56
C ALA A 17 3.33 -3.32 -13.06
N ASN A 18 3.49 -3.16 -11.74
CA ASN A 18 4.76 -2.75 -11.13
C ASN A 18 5.87 -3.80 -11.23
N VAL A 19 5.54 -5.10 -11.24
CA VAL A 19 6.54 -6.17 -11.36
C VAL A 19 6.95 -6.42 -12.80
N CYS A 20 6.16 -5.98 -13.78
CA CYS A 20 6.45 -6.19 -15.18
C CYS A 20 7.66 -5.36 -15.61
N THR A 21 8.82 -6.00 -15.78
CA THR A 21 10.07 -5.35 -16.16
C THR A 21 10.02 -4.74 -17.56
N HIS A 22 9.17 -5.29 -18.42
CA HIS A 22 8.98 -4.82 -19.80
C HIS A 22 7.86 -3.77 -19.93
N ARG A 23 7.12 -3.50 -18.84
CA ARG A 23 5.99 -2.56 -18.83
C ARG A 23 4.86 -2.89 -19.82
N PHE A 24 4.65 -4.18 -20.09
CA PHE A 24 3.57 -4.66 -20.95
C PHE A 24 2.21 -4.78 -20.24
N ILE A 25 2.10 -4.26 -19.03
CA ILE A 25 0.85 -4.23 -18.28
C ILE A 25 0.54 -2.79 -17.90
N THR A 26 -0.57 -2.27 -18.41
CA THR A 26 -1.13 -0.97 -18.05
C THR A 26 -2.39 -1.16 -17.22
N MET A 27 -2.68 -0.20 -16.34
CA MET A 27 -3.93 -0.22 -15.57
C MET A 27 -4.97 0.63 -16.32
N CYS A 28 -6.14 0.07 -16.57
CA CYS A 28 -7.24 0.73 -17.24
C CYS A 28 -8.45 0.77 -16.31
N PHE A 29 -9.17 1.90 -16.31
CA PHE A 29 -10.41 2.04 -15.55
C PHE A 29 -11.59 1.49 -16.36
N ASP A 30 -12.52 0.85 -15.68
CA ASP A 30 -13.81 0.53 -16.25
C ASP A 30 -14.81 1.68 -16.05
N ASP A 31 -16.06 1.48 -16.53
CA ASP A 31 -17.12 2.49 -16.46
C ASP A 31 -17.54 2.84 -15.02
N GLU A 32 -17.24 1.97 -14.06
CA GLU A 32 -17.50 2.18 -12.63
C GLU A 32 -16.31 2.82 -11.89
N GLY A 33 -15.18 3.06 -12.60
CA GLY A 33 -13.97 3.65 -12.04
C GLY A 33 -13.06 2.67 -11.33
N HIS A 34 -13.26 1.36 -11.47
CA HIS A 34 -12.34 0.34 -10.96
C HIS A 34 -11.18 0.10 -11.92
N SER A 35 -9.98 -0.08 -11.36
CA SER A 35 -8.75 -0.23 -12.12
C SER A 35 -8.39 -1.70 -12.32
N TYR A 36 -8.17 -2.12 -13.58
CA TYR A 36 -7.81 -3.48 -13.97
C TYR A 36 -6.57 -3.52 -14.85
N PRO A 37 -5.76 -4.60 -14.80
CA PRO A 37 -4.60 -4.76 -15.67
C PRO A 37 -5.03 -5.11 -17.09
N LEU A 38 -4.51 -4.35 -18.05
CA LEU A 38 -4.55 -4.66 -19.47
C LEU A 38 -3.16 -5.10 -19.92
N VAL A 39 -3.03 -6.34 -20.41
CA VAL A 39 -1.77 -6.92 -20.84
C VAL A 39 -1.59 -6.77 -22.35
N ASP A 40 -0.48 -6.23 -22.78
CA ASP A 40 -0.04 -6.30 -24.20
C ASP A 40 0.40 -7.74 -24.51
N THR A 41 -0.58 -8.55 -24.95
CA THR A 41 -0.38 -9.98 -25.20
C THR A 41 0.55 -10.26 -26.37
N ALA A 42 0.65 -9.32 -27.32
CA ALA A 42 1.50 -9.49 -28.51
C ALA A 42 2.99 -9.42 -28.16
N ASN A 43 3.35 -8.62 -27.19
CA ASN A 43 4.74 -8.41 -26.76
C ASN A 43 5.10 -9.14 -25.46
N CYS A 44 4.11 -9.72 -24.76
CA CYS A 44 4.32 -10.38 -23.48
C CYS A 44 5.21 -11.63 -23.61
N VAL A 45 6.33 -11.63 -22.88
CA VAL A 45 7.28 -12.76 -22.85
C VAL A 45 6.84 -13.93 -21.97
N ASN A 46 5.65 -13.86 -21.38
CA ASN A 46 5.03 -14.88 -20.53
C ASN A 46 5.93 -15.39 -19.38
N CYS A 47 6.67 -14.50 -18.71
CA CYS A 47 7.60 -14.86 -17.62
C CYS A 47 6.92 -15.26 -16.31
N GLY A 48 5.60 -15.09 -16.16
CA GLY A 48 4.83 -15.46 -14.97
C GLY A 48 4.99 -14.55 -13.74
N LEU A 49 5.83 -13.51 -13.79
CA LEU A 49 6.08 -12.65 -12.62
C LEU A 49 4.82 -11.95 -12.12
N CYS A 50 3.92 -11.54 -13.01
CA CYS A 50 2.67 -10.88 -12.68
C CYS A 50 1.69 -11.80 -11.93
N GLU A 51 1.64 -13.08 -12.27
CA GLU A 51 0.85 -14.09 -11.57
C GLU A 51 1.44 -14.36 -10.19
N LYS A 52 2.76 -14.51 -10.11
CA LYS A 52 3.48 -14.79 -8.86
C LYS A 52 3.29 -13.73 -7.78
N VAL A 53 3.08 -12.47 -8.14
CA VAL A 53 2.89 -11.38 -7.17
C VAL A 53 1.42 -11.07 -6.90
N CYS A 54 0.49 -11.69 -7.62
CA CYS A 54 -0.94 -11.41 -7.47
C CYS A 54 -1.47 -12.01 -6.16
N PRO A 55 -1.92 -11.20 -5.18
CA PRO A 55 -2.40 -11.72 -3.91
C PRO A 55 -3.71 -12.50 -4.06
N MET A 56 -4.48 -12.21 -5.11
CA MET A 56 -5.75 -12.89 -5.35
C MET A 56 -5.57 -14.32 -5.86
N LEU A 57 -4.49 -14.58 -6.62
CA LEU A 57 -4.16 -15.94 -7.09
C LEU A 57 -3.56 -16.82 -5.99
N HIS A 58 -3.10 -16.24 -4.88
CA HIS A 58 -2.41 -16.94 -3.78
C HIS A 58 -3.16 -16.85 -2.46
N GLN A 59 -4.48 -16.63 -2.49
CA GLN A 59 -5.29 -16.53 -1.27
C GLN A 59 -5.25 -17.79 -0.41
N ASP A 60 -5.17 -18.97 -1.04
CA ASP A 60 -5.13 -20.25 -0.34
C ASP A 60 -3.78 -20.52 0.36
N GLU A 61 -2.74 -19.80 -0.03
CA GLU A 61 -1.41 -19.91 0.58
C GLU A 61 -1.28 -19.06 1.87
N LEU A 62 -2.30 -18.25 2.17
CA LEU A 62 -2.29 -17.43 3.37
C LEU A 62 -2.58 -18.29 4.60
N PRO A 63 -1.90 -18.00 5.73
CA PRO A 63 -2.24 -18.67 6.99
C PRO A 63 -3.72 -18.46 7.31
N LYS A 64 -4.48 -19.54 7.41
CA LYS A 64 -5.92 -19.50 7.72
C LYS A 64 -6.16 -19.39 9.24
N ASP A 65 -5.17 -19.82 10.02
CA ASP A 65 -5.24 -19.82 11.48
C ASP A 65 -4.40 -18.70 12.05
N TYR A 66 -5.06 -17.64 12.49
CA TYR A 66 -4.46 -16.64 13.36
C TYR A 66 -4.66 -17.12 14.80
N ASP A 67 -3.56 -17.26 15.55
CA ASP A 67 -3.63 -17.47 16.98
C ASP A 67 -4.17 -16.18 17.64
N LEU A 68 -5.47 -16.16 17.86
CA LEU A 68 -6.17 -15.00 18.45
C LEU A 68 -5.72 -14.74 19.90
N ASP A 69 -5.18 -15.76 20.57
CA ASP A 69 -4.69 -15.65 21.95
C ASP A 69 -3.40 -14.80 22.03
N GLN A 70 -2.68 -14.68 20.92
CA GLN A 70 -1.50 -13.80 20.82
C GLN A 70 -1.83 -12.37 20.35
N LEU A 71 -3.09 -12.08 20.03
CA LEU A 71 -3.51 -10.77 19.56
C LEU A 71 -3.81 -9.84 20.75
N SER A 72 -3.02 -8.76 20.89
CA SER A 72 -3.30 -7.68 21.82
C SER A 72 -3.96 -6.51 21.11
N VAL A 73 -5.11 -6.08 21.58
CA VAL A 73 -5.86 -4.94 21.03
C VAL A 73 -5.89 -3.80 22.04
N TYR A 74 -5.54 -2.60 21.59
CA TYR A 74 -5.48 -1.42 22.44
C TYR A 74 -6.36 -0.31 21.88
N ALA A 75 -7.16 0.32 22.74
CA ALA A 75 -7.81 1.60 22.45
C ALA A 75 -6.85 2.72 22.88
N VAL A 76 -6.38 3.50 21.92
CA VAL A 76 -5.36 4.52 22.15
C VAL A 76 -5.68 5.83 21.46
N TYR A 77 -5.17 6.93 22.02
CA TYR A 77 -5.26 8.26 21.41
C TYR A 77 -3.98 9.06 21.67
N ASN A 78 -3.70 10.03 20.78
CA ASN A 78 -2.59 10.95 20.94
C ASN A 78 -2.90 11.96 22.07
N LYS A 79 -1.96 12.15 22.99
CA LYS A 79 -2.09 13.11 24.08
C LYS A 79 -2.02 14.56 23.60
N ASP A 80 -1.35 14.81 22.48
CA ASP A 80 -1.34 16.13 21.84
C ASP A 80 -2.73 16.42 21.25
N GLU A 81 -3.40 17.43 21.82
CA GLU A 81 -4.75 17.80 21.42
C GLU A 81 -4.81 18.43 20.03
N VAL A 82 -3.77 19.16 19.60
CA VAL A 82 -3.72 19.77 18.27
C VAL A 82 -3.69 18.68 17.20
N ILE A 83 -2.83 17.69 17.40
CA ILE A 83 -2.73 16.53 16.49
C ILE A 83 -4.04 15.71 16.52
N ARG A 84 -4.58 15.46 17.71
CA ARG A 84 -5.81 14.70 17.85
C ARG A 84 -6.99 15.39 17.17
N ASN A 85 -7.17 16.69 17.36
CA ASN A 85 -8.28 17.46 16.80
C ASN A 85 -8.16 17.64 15.28
N SER A 86 -6.92 17.62 14.73
CA SER A 86 -6.67 17.62 13.28
C SER A 86 -6.69 16.23 12.64
N SER A 87 -7.08 15.19 13.39
CA SER A 87 -7.16 13.81 12.92
C SER A 87 -8.61 13.35 12.90
N THR A 88 -8.96 12.41 12.02
CA THR A 88 -10.32 11.81 11.95
C THR A 88 -10.53 10.71 12.99
N SER A 89 -9.54 10.41 13.83
CA SER A 89 -9.56 9.35 14.85
C SER A 89 -8.59 9.76 15.97
N GLY A 90 -8.10 8.85 16.77
CA GLY A 90 -7.23 9.12 17.91
C GLY A 90 -5.85 9.75 17.62
N GLY A 91 -5.51 10.05 16.38
CA GLY A 91 -4.24 10.73 16.02
C GLY A 91 -2.97 9.87 16.15
N ILE A 92 -3.11 8.56 16.28
CA ILE A 92 -1.98 7.63 16.47
C ILE A 92 -1.11 7.52 15.21
N PHE A 93 -1.69 7.73 14.02
CA PHE A 93 -0.91 7.77 12.78
C PHE A 93 0.30 8.71 12.92
N THR A 94 0.08 9.95 13.34
CA THR A 94 1.14 10.95 13.46
C THR A 94 2.20 10.52 14.49
N LEU A 95 1.79 9.99 15.65
CA LEU A 95 2.72 9.52 16.68
C LEU A 95 3.68 8.44 16.15
N LEU A 96 3.15 7.45 15.42
CA LEU A 96 3.94 6.36 14.84
C LEU A 96 4.83 6.86 13.69
N ALA A 97 4.32 7.77 12.87
CA ALA A 97 5.05 8.35 11.76
C ALA A 97 6.22 9.21 12.25
N ASP A 98 6.00 10.05 13.26
CA ASP A 98 7.06 10.84 13.91
C ASP A 98 8.17 9.95 14.44
N TYR A 99 7.81 8.88 15.15
CA TYR A 99 8.80 7.92 15.65
C TYR A 99 9.65 7.31 14.54
N VAL A 100 9.04 6.96 13.41
CA VAL A 100 9.76 6.40 12.26
C VAL A 100 10.71 7.42 11.64
N ILE A 101 10.26 8.66 11.45
CA ILE A 101 11.07 9.75 10.88
C ILE A 101 12.24 10.08 11.81
N ASP A 102 12.02 10.14 13.14
CA ASP A 102 13.07 10.37 14.13
C ASP A 102 14.16 9.30 14.11
N LYS A 103 13.85 8.11 13.63
CA LYS A 103 14.82 7.00 13.40
C LYS A 103 15.41 7.03 11.98
N GLY A 104 15.25 8.10 11.22
CA GLY A 104 15.71 8.20 9.82
C GLY A 104 14.94 7.29 8.87
N GLY A 105 13.72 6.92 9.22
CA GLY A 105 12.85 6.08 8.42
C GLY A 105 12.03 6.86 7.40
N ILE A 106 11.26 6.12 6.60
CA ILE A 106 10.39 6.67 5.56
C ILE A 106 8.96 6.21 5.83
N VAL A 107 8.02 7.13 5.75
CA VAL A 107 6.59 6.86 5.91
C VAL A 107 5.92 6.87 4.54
N TYR A 108 5.22 5.78 4.21
CA TYR A 108 4.40 5.66 3.00
C TYR A 108 2.93 5.67 3.39
N ALA A 109 2.15 6.55 2.79
CA ALA A 109 0.71 6.61 3.02
C ALA A 109 -0.03 7.29 1.86
N ALA A 110 -1.36 7.21 1.91
CA ALA A 110 -2.24 7.85 0.93
C ALA A 110 -2.47 9.33 1.27
N ARG A 111 -2.47 10.19 0.26
CA ARG A 111 -2.86 11.60 0.35
C ARG A 111 -3.74 12.00 -0.82
N PHE A 112 -4.38 13.16 -0.73
CA PHE A 112 -5.05 13.81 -1.86
C PHE A 112 -4.06 14.68 -2.64
N ASP A 113 -4.26 14.77 -3.95
CA ASP A 113 -3.72 15.85 -4.77
C ASP A 113 -4.64 17.08 -4.75
N GLU A 114 -4.32 18.10 -5.54
CA GLU A 114 -5.12 19.32 -5.68
C GLU A 114 -6.49 19.12 -6.35
N TYR A 115 -6.69 17.98 -7.04
CA TYR A 115 -7.94 17.58 -7.68
C TYR A 115 -8.71 16.52 -6.88
N TYR A 116 -8.30 16.26 -5.62
CA TYR A 116 -8.88 15.23 -4.76
C TYR A 116 -8.67 13.78 -5.24
N HIS A 117 -7.75 13.53 -6.17
CA HIS A 117 -7.35 12.16 -6.45
C HIS A 117 -6.52 11.63 -5.28
N ILE A 118 -6.73 10.34 -4.97
CA ILE A 118 -6.00 9.69 -3.88
C ILE A 118 -4.82 8.92 -4.46
N TYR A 119 -3.64 9.21 -3.97
CA TYR A 119 -2.42 8.51 -4.37
C TYR A 119 -1.52 8.22 -3.19
N HIS A 120 -0.70 7.18 -3.31
CA HIS A 120 0.33 6.86 -2.34
C HIS A 120 1.63 7.58 -2.67
N THR A 121 2.29 8.05 -1.63
CA THR A 121 3.64 8.63 -1.72
C THR A 121 4.39 8.39 -0.43
N SER A 122 5.65 8.82 -0.37
CA SER A 122 6.50 8.72 0.81
C SER A 122 6.92 10.10 1.29
N VAL A 123 7.13 10.21 2.60
CA VAL A 123 7.73 11.39 3.24
C VAL A 123 8.84 10.96 4.20
N GLU A 124 9.82 11.85 4.38
CA GLU A 124 10.98 11.69 5.26
C GLU A 124 11.06 12.82 6.31
N CYS A 125 10.10 13.76 6.31
CA CYS A 125 10.05 14.88 7.25
C CYS A 125 8.66 14.99 7.90
N LYS A 126 8.62 15.56 9.12
CA LYS A 126 7.40 15.64 9.93
C LYS A 126 6.40 16.64 9.39
N GLU A 127 6.88 17.71 8.76
CA GLU A 127 6.08 18.79 8.22
C GLU A 127 5.09 18.31 7.16
N GLU A 128 5.46 17.28 6.41
CA GLU A 128 4.63 16.72 5.35
C GLU A 128 3.59 15.69 5.85
N LEU A 129 3.70 15.23 7.10
CA LEU A 129 2.81 14.21 7.65
C LEU A 129 1.35 14.63 7.72
N GLN A 130 1.08 15.92 7.84
CA GLN A 130 -0.30 16.43 7.89
C GLN A 130 -1.11 16.07 6.64
N ALA A 131 -0.47 16.00 5.47
CA ALA A 131 -1.13 15.63 4.22
C ALA A 131 -1.65 14.18 4.21
N PHE A 132 -1.13 13.32 5.08
CA PHE A 132 -1.55 11.93 5.22
C PHE A 132 -2.66 11.73 6.25
N ARG A 133 -2.96 12.75 7.08
CA ARG A 133 -4.04 12.67 8.06
C ARG A 133 -5.39 12.54 7.37
N GLY A 134 -6.34 12.02 8.09
CA GLY A 134 -7.68 11.78 7.57
C GLY A 134 -7.82 10.47 6.79
N SER A 135 -9.00 9.87 6.89
CA SER A 135 -9.34 8.65 6.16
C SER A 135 -9.64 8.96 4.70
N LYS A 136 -9.15 8.11 3.80
CA LYS A 136 -9.48 8.12 2.38
C LYS A 136 -10.33 6.89 2.11
N TYR A 137 -11.50 7.08 1.53
CA TYR A 137 -12.52 6.03 1.37
C TYR A 137 -12.64 5.51 -0.06
N ALA A 138 -11.85 6.02 -0.99
CA ALA A 138 -11.73 5.50 -2.35
C ALA A 138 -10.37 4.83 -2.56
N GLN A 139 -10.26 4.08 -3.63
CA GLN A 139 -9.02 3.42 -4.02
C GLN A 139 -7.95 4.47 -4.33
N SER A 140 -6.75 4.26 -3.82
CA SER A 140 -5.61 5.14 -4.12
C SER A 140 -4.75 4.55 -5.22
N ASP A 141 -4.23 5.43 -6.07
CA ASP A 141 -3.22 5.06 -7.04
C ASP A 141 -1.89 4.79 -6.32
N LEU A 142 -1.33 3.61 -6.55
CA LEU A 142 -0.02 3.21 -6.02
C LEU A 142 1.12 3.62 -6.94
N SER A 143 0.83 4.00 -8.18
CA SER A 143 1.81 4.45 -9.18
C SER A 143 3.14 3.69 -9.10
N ASP A 144 4.24 4.38 -8.82
CA ASP A 144 5.58 3.81 -8.73
C ASP A 144 6.07 3.52 -7.29
N VAL A 145 5.18 3.54 -6.28
CA VAL A 145 5.52 3.34 -4.85
C VAL A 145 6.34 2.07 -4.64
N PHE A 146 6.03 0.98 -5.34
CA PHE A 146 6.81 -0.25 -5.25
C PHE A 146 8.24 -0.09 -5.76
N SER A 147 8.43 0.69 -6.81
CA SER A 147 9.76 1.02 -7.34
C SER A 147 10.53 1.94 -6.41
N GLN A 148 9.88 2.96 -5.85
CA GLN A 148 10.47 3.84 -4.83
C GLN A 148 10.88 3.02 -3.59
N LYS A 149 10.01 2.12 -3.13
CA LYS A 149 10.29 1.21 -2.02
C LYS A 149 11.57 0.41 -2.24
N ASN A 150 11.77 -0.13 -3.43
CA ASN A 150 12.95 -0.92 -3.74
C ASN A 150 14.23 -0.06 -3.76
N ARG A 151 14.18 1.17 -4.28
CA ARG A 151 15.29 2.13 -4.22
C ARG A 151 15.66 2.45 -2.76
N HIS A 152 14.69 2.77 -1.91
CA HIS A 152 14.93 3.05 -0.49
C HIS A 152 15.42 1.81 0.27
N LYS A 153 15.00 0.60 -0.13
CA LYS A 153 15.52 -0.65 0.44
C LYS A 153 17.01 -0.81 0.19
N ALA A 154 17.48 -0.47 -1.00
CA ALA A 154 18.90 -0.51 -1.33
C ALA A 154 19.72 0.47 -0.48
N GLN A 155 19.12 1.60 -0.04
CA GLN A 155 19.77 2.60 0.82
C GLN A 155 19.73 2.26 2.31
N ARG A 156 19.26 1.08 2.71
CA ARG A 156 19.15 0.60 4.10
C ARG A 156 18.37 1.53 5.06
N LYS A 157 17.47 2.36 4.55
CA LYS A 157 16.62 3.21 5.40
C LYS A 157 15.55 2.37 6.12
N ALA A 158 15.30 2.65 7.40
CA ALA A 158 14.19 2.04 8.13
C ALA A 158 12.86 2.38 7.44
N LYS A 159 11.91 1.43 7.42
CA LYS A 159 10.67 1.57 6.66
C LYS A 159 9.48 1.27 7.52
N PHE A 160 8.51 2.15 7.43
CA PHE A 160 7.22 1.95 8.06
C PHE A 160 6.10 2.19 7.03
N TYR A 161 5.18 1.24 6.95
CA TYR A 161 4.02 1.36 6.08
C TYR A 161 2.78 1.50 6.93
N ILE A 162 2.10 2.63 6.81
CA ILE A 162 0.78 2.81 7.38
C ILE A 162 -0.20 2.74 6.23
N ASN A 163 -0.80 1.57 6.08
CA ASN A 163 -1.80 1.35 5.05
C ASN A 163 -3.18 1.55 5.64
N LYS A 164 -3.86 2.65 5.26
CA LYS A 164 -5.28 2.86 5.55
C LYS A 164 -6.17 2.43 4.37
N CYS A 165 -5.60 1.72 3.38
CA CYS A 165 -6.40 1.21 2.28
C CYS A 165 -7.24 0.03 2.76
N ARG A 166 -8.56 0.08 2.55
CA ARG A 166 -9.50 -1.00 2.91
C ARG A 166 -9.37 -2.26 2.05
N SER A 167 -8.56 -2.26 0.99
CA SER A 167 -8.32 -3.48 0.23
C SER A 167 -7.40 -4.40 1.02
N ALA A 168 -7.90 -5.55 1.43
CA ALA A 168 -7.17 -6.58 2.18
C ALA A 168 -5.86 -7.02 1.51
N SER A 169 -5.75 -6.89 0.20
CA SER A 169 -4.59 -7.26 -0.61
C SER A 169 -3.35 -6.39 -0.39
N CYS A 170 -3.52 -5.14 0.06
CA CYS A 170 -2.38 -4.26 0.30
C CYS A 170 -1.61 -4.59 1.59
N MET A 171 -2.22 -5.34 2.52
CA MET A 171 -1.60 -5.68 3.81
C MET A 171 -0.60 -6.84 3.73
N GLN A 172 -0.66 -7.68 2.72
CA GLN A 172 0.00 -8.98 2.74
C GLN A 172 1.39 -9.04 2.11
N SER A 173 1.76 -8.10 1.27
CA SER A 173 3.04 -8.17 0.54
C SER A 173 4.28 -7.62 1.29
N GLY A 174 4.17 -7.22 2.56
CA GLY A 174 5.21 -6.46 3.25
C GLY A 174 5.76 -6.99 4.58
N TRP A 175 5.15 -7.98 5.20
CA TRP A 175 5.55 -8.42 6.55
C TRP A 175 6.46 -9.64 6.52
N LYS A 176 7.75 -9.45 6.25
CA LYS A 176 8.77 -10.36 6.78
C LYS A 176 9.35 -9.70 8.03
N ARG A 177 9.15 -10.35 9.19
CA ARG A 177 9.87 -10.02 10.42
C ARG A 177 11.35 -10.17 10.12
N THR A 178 12.16 -9.13 10.33
CA THR A 178 13.58 -9.30 10.56
C THR A 178 13.73 -9.71 12.02
N PRO A 179 14.46 -10.78 12.34
CA PRO A 179 14.82 -11.07 13.72
C PRO A 179 15.70 -9.94 14.27
N ALA A 180 15.57 -9.70 15.57
CA ALA A 180 16.31 -8.73 16.35
C ALA A 180 17.83 -8.91 16.25
#